data_b99d45a1eacf2bc045eb894035043369
#
_entry.id   b99d45a1eacf2bc045eb894035043369
#
_cell.length_a   1.000
_cell.length_b   1.000
_cell.length_c   1.000
_cell.angle_alpha   90.00
_cell.angle_beta   90.00
_cell.angle_gamma   90.00
#
_symmetry.space_group_name_H-M   'P 1'
#
loop_
_entity.id
_entity.type
_entity.pdbx_description
1 polymer ?
#
loop_
_entity_poly.entity_id
_entity_poly.type
_entity_poly.pdbx_seq_one_letter_code
_entity_poly.pdbx_strand_id
1 'polypeptide(L)'
;MTELRPLPDTWFTRDLPVLRAIARLVDGPEHGGSPYLLGAVVPASGLPKADVVAAAKALVSAGYAEALTNHAGDIVRFVGISAEARRLAGLWPTPQGEWDRLLEQLTARAQQAPTEVERGRWRAMADAASALGPDDGALLMHALIGGYVPRNR
;
A
#
# COMPACT_ATOMS: atom_id res chain seq x y z
N MET A 1 -39.87 -3.33 -12.42
CA MET A 1 -38.43 -2.92 -12.36
C MET A 1 -37.81 -3.71 -11.23
N THR A 2 -36.94 -4.65 -11.56
CA THR A 2 -36.22 -5.42 -10.53
C THR A 2 -35.14 -4.50 -9.98
N GLU A 3 -35.26 -4.10 -8.73
CA GLU A 3 -34.27 -3.31 -8.04
C GLU A 3 -32.99 -4.15 -7.94
N LEU A 4 -31.96 -3.77 -8.67
CA LEU A 4 -30.65 -4.43 -8.63
C LEU A 4 -30.03 -4.17 -7.26
N ARG A 5 -30.12 -5.15 -6.38
CA ARG A 5 -29.48 -5.11 -5.08
C ARG A 5 -27.95 -5.08 -5.27
N PRO A 6 -27.23 -4.14 -4.66
CA PRO A 6 -25.78 -4.13 -4.75
C PRO A 6 -25.18 -5.47 -4.31
N LEU A 7 -24.17 -5.95 -5.02
CA LEU A 7 -23.42 -7.12 -4.59
C LEU A 7 -22.64 -6.78 -3.30
N PRO A 8 -22.42 -7.77 -2.42
CA PRO A 8 -21.63 -7.55 -1.22
C PRO A 8 -20.20 -7.13 -1.59
N ASP A 9 -19.65 -6.20 -0.84
CA ASP A 9 -18.27 -5.77 -0.97
C ASP A 9 -17.34 -6.93 -0.57
N THR A 10 -16.62 -7.45 -1.55
CA THR A 10 -15.65 -8.54 -1.35
C THR A 10 -14.21 -8.06 -1.16
N TRP A 11 -13.96 -6.75 -1.29
CA TRP A 11 -12.62 -6.21 -1.25
C TRP A 11 -11.90 -6.51 0.07
N PHE A 12 -12.49 -6.12 1.19
CA PHE A 12 -11.85 -6.29 2.49
C PHE A 12 -11.88 -7.74 3.00
N THR A 13 -12.89 -8.52 2.62
CA THR A 13 -13.10 -9.87 3.14
C THR A 13 -12.42 -10.95 2.32
N ARG A 14 -12.14 -10.70 1.04
CA ARG A 14 -11.60 -11.68 0.11
C ARG A 14 -10.40 -11.16 -0.68
N ASP A 15 -10.57 -10.06 -1.44
CA ASP A 15 -9.60 -9.68 -2.47
C ASP A 15 -8.32 -9.07 -1.87
N LEU A 16 -8.44 -8.19 -0.89
CA LEU A 16 -7.31 -7.57 -0.21
C LEU A 16 -6.47 -8.56 0.61
N PRO A 17 -7.03 -9.51 1.39
CA PRO A 17 -6.26 -10.58 2.02
C PRO A 17 -5.46 -11.42 1.02
N VAL A 18 -6.05 -11.76 -0.13
CA VAL A 18 -5.36 -12.52 -1.19
C VAL A 18 -4.26 -11.65 -1.84
N LEU A 19 -4.53 -10.38 -2.13
CA LEU A 19 -3.51 -9.46 -2.64
C LEU A 19 -2.32 -9.34 -1.69
N ARG A 20 -2.56 -9.21 -0.38
CA ARG A 20 -1.50 -9.17 0.62
C ARG A 20 -0.70 -10.46 0.69
N ALA A 21 -1.35 -11.62 0.53
CA ALA A 21 -0.67 -12.91 0.48
C ALA A 21 0.22 -13.01 -0.76
N ILE A 22 -0.29 -12.65 -1.94
CA ILE A 22 0.49 -12.59 -3.19
C ILE A 22 1.69 -11.65 -3.03
N ALA A 23 1.45 -10.44 -2.49
CA ALA A 23 2.48 -9.43 -2.30
C ALA A 23 3.63 -9.91 -1.39
N ARG A 24 3.31 -10.59 -0.29
CA ARG A 24 4.32 -11.19 0.60
C ARG A 24 5.13 -12.29 -0.09
N LEU A 25 4.50 -13.09 -0.91
CA LEU A 25 5.16 -14.15 -1.65
C LEU A 25 6.04 -13.58 -2.78
N VAL A 26 5.58 -12.56 -3.49
CA VAL A 26 6.29 -11.96 -4.63
C VAL A 26 7.44 -11.04 -4.19
N ASP A 27 7.22 -10.18 -3.20
CA ASP A 27 8.17 -9.15 -2.75
C ASP A 27 8.72 -9.39 -1.33
N GLY A 28 8.35 -10.49 -0.68
CA GLY A 28 8.79 -10.79 0.69
C GLY A 28 10.26 -11.23 0.77
N PRO A 29 10.84 -11.24 1.98
CA PRO A 29 12.27 -11.56 2.20
C PRO A 29 12.65 -13.02 1.89
N GLU A 30 11.66 -13.89 1.72
CA GLU A 30 11.88 -15.31 1.42
C GLU A 30 12.05 -15.58 -0.08
N HIS A 31 12.57 -14.62 -0.85
CA HIS A 31 12.81 -14.69 -2.28
C HIS A 31 13.89 -15.72 -2.64
N GLY A 32 13.57 -16.99 -2.53
CA GLY A 32 14.43 -18.08 -2.91
C GLY A 32 14.19 -18.64 -4.34
N GLY A 33 13.61 -17.84 -5.26
CA GLY A 33 13.47 -18.24 -6.66
C GLY A 33 12.45 -19.34 -6.94
N SER A 34 11.63 -19.73 -5.97
CA SER A 34 10.53 -20.69 -6.19
C SER A 34 9.36 -20.01 -6.90
N PRO A 35 8.74 -20.68 -7.88
CA PRO A 35 7.56 -20.13 -8.54
C PRO A 35 6.43 -19.92 -7.51
N TYR A 36 5.89 -18.72 -7.45
CA TYR A 36 4.79 -18.37 -6.54
C TYR A 36 3.49 -19.00 -7.02
N LEU A 37 3.32 -20.26 -6.67
CA LEU A 37 2.18 -21.06 -7.06
C LEU A 37 0.91 -20.55 -6.37
N LEU A 38 -0.20 -20.63 -7.09
CA LEU A 38 -1.52 -20.31 -6.53
C LEU A 38 -1.78 -21.12 -5.24
N GLY A 39 -1.29 -22.38 -5.18
CA GLY A 39 -1.38 -23.23 -4.00
C GLY A 39 -0.72 -22.67 -2.75
N ALA A 40 0.33 -21.85 -2.88
CA ALA A 40 1.01 -21.20 -1.75
C ALA A 40 0.20 -20.00 -1.19
N VAL A 41 -0.61 -19.39 -2.03
CA VAL A 41 -1.45 -18.24 -1.63
C VAL A 41 -2.58 -18.68 -0.69
N VAL A 42 -3.09 -19.91 -0.83
CA VAL A 42 -4.16 -20.42 0.01
C VAL A 42 -3.80 -20.40 1.50
N PRO A 43 -2.73 -21.06 1.96
CA PRO A 43 -2.34 -21.00 3.37
C PRO A 43 -1.91 -19.59 3.80
N ALA A 44 -1.28 -18.80 2.91
CA ALA A 44 -0.82 -17.45 3.21
C ALA A 44 -1.95 -16.44 3.41
N SER A 45 -3.08 -16.63 2.73
CA SER A 45 -4.27 -15.76 2.86
C SER A 45 -5.19 -16.18 4.00
N GLY A 46 -5.15 -17.44 4.42
CA GLY A 46 -6.08 -18.02 5.40
C GLY A 46 -7.50 -18.22 4.87
N LEU A 47 -7.72 -18.11 3.56
CA LEU A 47 -9.03 -18.22 2.94
C LEU A 47 -9.23 -19.57 2.24
N PRO A 48 -10.49 -20.01 2.05
CA PRO A 48 -10.81 -21.21 1.27
C PRO A 48 -10.26 -21.10 -0.16
N LYS A 49 -9.83 -22.23 -0.73
CA LYS A 49 -9.26 -22.29 -2.09
C LYS A 49 -10.17 -21.65 -3.15
N ALA A 50 -11.48 -21.86 -3.06
CA ALA A 50 -12.44 -21.28 -4.02
C ALA A 50 -12.41 -19.74 -4.00
N ASP A 51 -12.34 -19.13 -2.81
CA ASP A 51 -12.26 -17.68 -2.63
C ASP A 51 -10.93 -17.13 -3.14
N VAL A 52 -9.82 -17.85 -2.86
CA VAL A 52 -8.49 -17.48 -3.37
C VAL A 52 -8.46 -17.49 -4.89
N VAL A 53 -9.03 -18.51 -5.54
CA VAL A 53 -9.11 -18.57 -7.01
C VAL A 53 -9.95 -17.44 -7.57
N ALA A 54 -11.10 -17.15 -6.98
CA ALA A 54 -11.97 -16.06 -7.42
C ALA A 54 -11.29 -14.70 -7.27
N ALA A 55 -10.68 -14.45 -6.11
CA ALA A 55 -9.92 -13.23 -5.87
C ALA A 55 -8.73 -13.08 -6.81
N ALA A 56 -7.94 -14.14 -7.00
CA ALA A 56 -6.79 -14.13 -7.89
C ALA A 56 -7.18 -13.75 -9.33
N LYS A 57 -8.25 -14.35 -9.86
CA LYS A 57 -8.78 -14.00 -11.20
C LYS A 57 -9.23 -12.55 -11.27
N ALA A 58 -9.92 -12.04 -10.24
CA ALA A 58 -10.34 -10.65 -10.17
C ALA A 58 -9.15 -9.68 -10.13
N LEU A 59 -8.15 -9.96 -9.28
CA LEU A 59 -6.94 -9.14 -9.12
C LEU A 59 -6.09 -9.10 -10.39
N VAL A 60 -5.94 -10.23 -11.10
CA VAL A 60 -5.25 -10.28 -12.39
C VAL A 60 -6.03 -9.51 -13.45
N SER A 61 -7.34 -9.69 -13.54
CA SER A 61 -8.19 -8.98 -14.49
C SER A 61 -8.18 -7.45 -14.25
N ALA A 62 -8.09 -7.03 -13.00
CA ALA A 62 -8.01 -5.61 -12.63
C ALA A 62 -6.59 -5.02 -12.77
N GLY A 63 -5.57 -5.81 -13.12
CA GLY A 63 -4.19 -5.36 -13.29
C GLY A 63 -3.41 -5.16 -12.00
N TYR A 64 -3.91 -5.66 -10.87
CA TYR A 64 -3.18 -5.62 -9.60
C TYR A 64 -2.08 -6.67 -9.51
N ALA A 65 -2.27 -7.83 -10.14
CA ALA A 65 -1.30 -8.91 -10.17
C ALA A 65 -1.07 -9.42 -11.60
N GLU A 66 0.13 -9.86 -11.88
CA GLU A 66 0.50 -10.54 -13.12
C GLU A 66 0.67 -12.03 -12.84
N ALA A 67 0.10 -12.87 -13.71
CA ALA A 67 0.13 -14.29 -13.52
C ALA A 67 0.32 -15.04 -14.84
N LEU A 68 0.91 -16.22 -14.76
CA LEU A 68 0.92 -17.18 -15.85
C LEU A 68 -0.25 -18.16 -15.69
N THR A 69 -0.92 -18.41 -16.79
CA THR A 69 -2.06 -19.33 -16.87
C THR A 69 -1.70 -20.57 -17.68
N ASN A 70 -2.39 -21.68 -17.42
CA ASN A 70 -2.35 -22.86 -18.26
C ASN A 70 -3.26 -22.70 -19.50
N HIS A 71 -3.28 -23.71 -20.35
CA HIS A 71 -4.14 -23.73 -21.55
C HIS A 71 -5.65 -23.68 -21.24
N ALA A 72 -6.06 -24.06 -20.03
CA ALA A 72 -7.44 -23.97 -19.56
C ALA A 72 -7.79 -22.59 -18.98
N GLY A 73 -6.83 -21.65 -18.92
CA GLY A 73 -7.02 -20.32 -18.35
C GLY A 73 -6.93 -20.27 -16.82
N ASP A 74 -6.48 -21.34 -16.17
CA ASP A 74 -6.28 -21.33 -14.74
C ASP A 74 -4.93 -20.72 -14.38
N ILE A 75 -4.92 -19.90 -13.31
CA ILE A 75 -3.70 -19.31 -12.79
C ILE A 75 -2.81 -20.42 -12.21
N VAL A 76 -1.59 -20.51 -12.73
CA VAL A 76 -0.58 -21.46 -12.26
C VAL A 76 0.34 -20.79 -11.24
N ARG A 77 0.86 -19.61 -11.57
CA ARG A 77 1.76 -18.86 -10.70
C ARG A 77 1.64 -17.35 -10.92
N PHE A 78 2.00 -16.57 -9.90
CA PHE A 78 2.17 -15.14 -10.02
C PHE A 78 3.60 -14.79 -10.43
N VAL A 79 3.76 -13.74 -11.22
CA VAL A 79 5.06 -13.24 -11.69
C VAL A 79 5.37 -11.84 -11.20
N GLY A 80 4.36 -11.09 -10.78
CA GLY A 80 4.51 -9.74 -10.28
C GLY A 80 3.23 -9.16 -9.72
N ILE A 81 3.37 -7.97 -9.14
CA ILE A 81 2.27 -7.11 -8.71
C ILE A 81 2.55 -5.67 -9.14
N SER A 82 1.49 -4.92 -9.43
CA SER A 82 1.61 -3.52 -9.82
C SER A 82 2.08 -2.61 -8.67
N ALA A 83 2.52 -1.40 -9.01
CA ALA A 83 2.90 -0.37 -8.03
C ALA A 83 1.72 -0.02 -7.10
N GLU A 84 0.51 0.06 -7.67
CA GLU A 84 -0.70 0.33 -6.90
C GLU A 84 -1.02 -0.83 -5.95
N ALA A 85 -0.89 -2.06 -6.41
CA ALA A 85 -1.04 -3.25 -5.57
C ALA A 85 -0.08 -3.26 -4.39
N ARG A 86 1.18 -2.81 -4.58
CA ARG A 86 2.16 -2.65 -3.48
C ARG A 86 1.71 -1.64 -2.44
N ARG A 87 1.14 -0.51 -2.87
CA ARG A 87 0.58 0.49 -1.94
C ARG A 87 -0.61 -0.04 -1.18
N LEU A 88 -1.55 -0.68 -1.86
CA LEU A 88 -2.75 -1.28 -1.25
C LEU A 88 -2.39 -2.43 -0.28
N ALA A 89 -1.37 -3.21 -0.60
CA ALA A 89 -0.87 -4.26 0.28
C ALA A 89 -0.09 -3.72 1.50
N GLY A 90 0.27 -2.44 1.51
CA GLY A 90 1.05 -1.80 2.57
C GLY A 90 2.57 -2.01 2.45
N LEU A 91 3.08 -2.47 1.30
CA LEU A 91 4.51 -2.63 1.05
C LEU A 91 5.20 -1.32 0.69
N TRP A 92 4.48 -0.44 0.00
CA TRP A 92 4.97 0.87 -0.38
C TRP A 92 4.24 1.96 0.40
N PRO A 93 4.92 3.06 0.72
CA PRO A 93 4.29 4.17 1.39
C PRO A 93 3.19 4.77 0.52
N THR A 94 2.08 5.11 1.15
CA THR A 94 1.02 5.92 0.56
C THR A 94 1.23 7.37 0.97
N PRO A 95 0.71 8.37 0.23
CA PRO A 95 0.77 9.77 0.65
C PRO A 95 0.26 9.97 2.08
N GLN A 96 -0.83 9.28 2.45
CA GLN A 96 -1.36 9.29 3.81
C GLN A 96 -0.35 8.69 4.81
N GLY A 97 0.23 7.52 4.52
CA GLY A 97 1.20 6.88 5.41
C GLY A 97 2.50 7.66 5.55
N GLU A 98 2.95 8.37 4.52
CA GLU A 98 4.09 9.29 4.60
C GLU A 98 3.76 10.51 5.47
N TRP A 99 2.54 11.03 5.33
CA TRP A 99 2.05 12.14 6.12
C TRP A 99 1.93 11.79 7.61
N ASP A 100 1.37 10.64 7.92
CA ASP A 100 1.25 10.13 9.29
C ASP A 100 2.63 9.96 9.94
N ARG A 101 3.61 9.42 9.22
CA ARG A 101 5.00 9.33 9.70
C ARG A 101 5.64 10.69 9.94
N LEU A 102 5.37 11.67 9.08
CA LEU A 102 5.86 13.03 9.29
C LEU A 102 5.29 13.62 10.58
N LEU A 103 3.98 13.48 10.82
CA LEU A 103 3.33 13.95 12.05
C LEU A 103 3.89 13.26 13.30
N GLU A 104 4.10 11.95 13.24
CA GLU A 104 4.74 11.20 14.32
C GLU A 104 6.15 11.72 14.61
N GLN A 105 6.94 11.97 13.58
CA GLN A 105 8.31 12.51 13.75
C GLN A 105 8.31 13.91 14.34
N LEU A 106 7.43 14.79 13.90
CA LEU A 106 7.30 16.15 14.46
C LEU A 106 6.89 16.11 15.93
N THR A 107 5.95 15.22 16.27
CA THR A 107 5.49 15.02 17.65
C THR A 107 6.60 14.46 18.53
N ALA A 108 7.34 13.47 18.05
CA ALA A 108 8.48 12.89 18.76
C ALA A 108 9.57 13.92 19.01
N ARG A 109 9.88 14.77 18.03
CA ARG A 109 10.86 15.87 18.18
C ARG A 109 10.40 16.90 19.20
N ALA A 110 9.08 17.22 19.23
CA ALA A 110 8.52 18.10 20.26
C ALA A 110 8.72 17.52 21.69
N GLN A 111 8.54 16.20 21.84
CA GLN A 111 8.73 15.53 23.14
C GLN A 111 10.20 15.47 23.57
N GLN A 112 11.12 15.34 22.62
CA GLN A 112 12.58 15.20 22.87
C GLN A 112 13.31 16.53 22.90
N ALA A 113 12.65 17.65 22.57
CA ALA A 113 13.28 18.95 22.50
C ALA A 113 13.82 19.39 23.86
N PRO A 114 15.09 19.82 23.96
CA PRO A 114 15.75 20.15 25.22
C PRO A 114 15.22 21.44 25.85
N THR A 115 14.68 22.36 25.05
CA THR A 115 14.18 23.65 25.51
C THR A 115 12.68 23.81 25.24
N GLU A 116 12.00 24.60 26.07
CA GLU A 116 10.57 24.89 25.87
C GLU A 116 10.30 25.65 24.56
N VAL A 117 11.24 26.50 24.15
CA VAL A 117 11.15 27.26 22.88
C VAL A 117 11.17 26.30 21.70
N GLU A 118 12.10 25.34 21.67
CA GLU A 118 12.17 24.32 20.61
C GLU A 118 10.96 23.41 20.64
N ARG A 119 10.50 23.00 21.82
CA ARG A 119 9.28 22.20 21.98
C ARG A 119 8.05 22.91 21.41
N GLY A 120 7.91 24.19 21.70
CA GLY A 120 6.83 25.03 21.16
C GLY A 120 6.88 25.13 19.62
N ARG A 121 8.08 25.27 19.04
CA ARG A 121 8.26 25.29 17.58
C ARG A 121 7.85 23.98 16.92
N TRP A 122 8.29 22.83 17.46
CA TRP A 122 7.93 21.53 16.91
C TRP A 122 6.43 21.24 17.03
N ARG A 123 5.79 21.63 18.14
CA ARG A 123 4.33 21.53 18.32
C ARG A 123 3.59 22.38 17.27
N ALA A 124 4.00 23.62 17.09
CA ALA A 124 3.39 24.50 16.10
C ALA A 124 3.53 23.95 14.68
N MET A 125 4.66 23.32 14.36
CA MET A 125 4.84 22.64 13.07
C MET A 125 3.94 21.42 12.92
N ALA A 126 3.79 20.60 13.96
CA ALA A 126 2.90 19.45 13.94
C ALA A 126 1.43 19.87 13.80
N ASP A 127 1.01 20.92 14.51
CA ASP A 127 -0.35 21.45 14.45
C ASP A 127 -0.66 22.03 13.04
N ALA A 128 0.28 22.79 12.47
CA ALA A 128 0.15 23.33 11.12
C ALA A 128 0.08 22.21 10.07
N ALA A 129 0.93 21.19 10.18
CA ALA A 129 0.90 20.03 9.31
C ALA A 129 -0.44 19.29 9.45
N SER A 130 -0.91 19.03 10.67
CA SER A 130 -2.20 18.36 10.89
C SER A 130 -3.39 19.10 10.27
N ALA A 131 -3.33 20.42 10.23
CA ALA A 131 -4.37 21.26 9.64
C ALA A 131 -4.41 21.23 8.11
N LEU A 132 -3.28 20.94 7.45
CA LEU A 132 -3.18 20.88 5.98
C LEU A 132 -3.71 19.57 5.40
N GLY A 133 -3.52 18.46 6.10
CA GLY A 133 -3.84 17.13 5.57
C GLY A 133 -2.83 16.60 4.51
N PRO A 134 -2.97 15.33 4.11
CA PRO A 134 -1.99 14.67 3.24
C PRO A 134 -1.94 15.22 1.82
N ASP A 135 -3.07 15.62 1.24
CA ASP A 135 -3.14 16.08 -0.15
C ASP A 135 -2.49 17.47 -0.31
N ASP A 136 -2.83 18.40 0.57
CA ASP A 136 -2.26 19.75 0.57
C ASP A 136 -0.80 19.74 1.04
N GLY A 137 -0.46 18.85 1.96
CA GLY A 137 0.90 18.64 2.44
C GLY A 137 1.83 18.09 1.37
N ALA A 138 1.37 17.17 0.53
CA ALA A 138 2.12 16.65 -0.60
C ALA A 138 2.44 17.75 -1.63
N LEU A 139 1.49 18.64 -1.91
CA LEU A 139 1.69 19.80 -2.78
C LEU A 139 2.73 20.76 -2.21
N LEU A 140 2.68 21.04 -0.91
CA LEU A 140 3.65 21.90 -0.23
C LEU A 140 5.06 21.31 -0.27
N MET A 141 5.21 20.01 0.01
CA MET A 141 6.48 19.30 -0.05
C MET A 141 7.05 19.30 -1.47
N HIS A 142 6.21 19.10 -2.50
CA HIS A 142 6.62 19.18 -3.89
C HIS A 142 7.10 20.58 -4.27
N ALA A 143 6.44 21.62 -3.79
CA ALA A 143 6.84 23.01 -4.02
C ALA A 143 8.16 23.36 -3.33
N LEU A 144 8.37 22.87 -2.10
CA LEU A 144 9.60 23.08 -1.34
C LEU A 144 10.81 22.33 -1.94
N ILE A 145 10.62 21.08 -2.38
CA ILE A 145 11.66 20.25 -2.98
C ILE A 145 11.92 20.70 -4.43
N GLY A 146 10.88 21.03 -5.19
CA GLY A 146 11.00 21.52 -6.57
C GLY A 146 11.61 22.90 -6.70
N GLY A 147 11.59 23.71 -5.63
CA GLY A 147 12.23 25.03 -5.55
C GLY A 147 13.74 24.97 -5.25
N TYR A 148 14.28 23.83 -4.83
CA TYR A 148 15.69 23.65 -4.58
C TYR A 148 16.40 23.14 -5.85
N VAL A 149 16.65 24.03 -6.79
CA VAL A 149 17.64 23.79 -7.86
C VAL A 149 19.01 24.16 -7.29
N PRO A 150 19.93 23.19 -7.10
CA PRO A 150 21.30 23.53 -6.71
C PRO A 150 21.92 24.34 -7.84
N ARG A 151 22.19 25.61 -7.59
CA ARG A 151 23.03 26.41 -8.48
C ARG A 151 24.44 25.85 -8.39
N ASN A 152 24.82 25.02 -9.35
CA ASN A 152 26.22 24.71 -9.59
C ASN A 152 26.94 26.00 -10.01
N ARG A 153 27.89 26.41 -9.18
CA ARG A 153 28.97 27.31 -9.57
C ARG A 153 30.16 26.48 -10.05
#